data_2eb2ac763ed6dac72dc4116afc606e21
#
_entry.id   2eb2ac763ed6dac72dc4116afc606e21
#
_cell.length_a   1.000
_cell.length_b   1.000
_cell.length_c   1.000
_cell.angle_alpha   90.00
_cell.angle_beta   90.00
_cell.angle_gamma   90.00
#
_symmetry.space_group_name_H-M   'P 1'
#
loop_
_entity.id
_entity.type
_entity.pdbx_description
1 polymer ?
#
loop_
_entity_poly.entity_id
_entity_poly.type
_entity_poly.pdbx_seq_one_letter_code
_entity_poly.pdbx_strand_id
1 'polypeptide(L)'
;MKGSFMKNSTTTSGPKKVTTKVIAAMKKGKTRIACLTAYDYITAHLLDQAGIDLILVGDSLGMVFQGHETTLPVTLDEMIYHAKGVIRGVDRAMIIVDMPFMSYQANDEEGFRNAGRVMKETGAGGVKFEGGERIANLVHMTVRAGIPVIGHLGLTPQSIHQFGGFTPRGVTPDEAKQMLRDAKILEEAGAFCIVLEKIPASLAAKVTKSLKIPTVGIGAGMHCDGQVLVVSDMLGLNEDFHPRFVRHYAHLSETIRRSVSEYVKDVKEEKFPVQKESY
;
A
#
# COMPACT_ATOMS: atom_id res chain seq x y z
N MET A 1 0.02 37.13 -49.67
CA MET A 1 0.98 36.20 -49.06
C MET A 1 0.49 35.84 -47.65
N LYS A 2 -0.06 34.65 -47.45
CA LYS A 2 -0.55 34.20 -46.16
C LYS A 2 0.55 33.34 -45.52
N GLY A 3 1.19 33.88 -44.49
CA GLY A 3 2.17 33.11 -43.68
C GLY A 3 1.45 32.18 -42.73
N SER A 4 1.59 30.89 -42.95
CA SER A 4 1.12 29.82 -42.04
C SER A 4 2.07 29.71 -40.86
N PHE A 5 1.62 30.13 -39.66
CA PHE A 5 2.31 29.80 -38.44
C PHE A 5 1.98 28.35 -38.02
N MET A 6 2.88 27.43 -38.32
CA MET A 6 2.85 26.09 -37.70
C MET A 6 3.16 26.26 -36.21
N LYS A 7 2.14 26.06 -35.38
CA LYS A 7 2.34 25.85 -33.94
C LYS A 7 2.97 24.47 -33.76
N ASN A 8 4.25 24.40 -33.42
CA ASN A 8 4.88 23.21 -32.88
C ASN A 8 4.23 22.96 -31.50
N SER A 9 3.29 22.03 -31.44
CA SER A 9 2.79 21.47 -30.19
C SER A 9 3.83 20.48 -29.66
N THR A 10 4.76 20.92 -28.86
CA THR A 10 5.51 20.03 -27.96
C THR A 10 4.51 19.49 -26.93
N THR A 11 3.91 18.36 -27.24
CA THR A 11 3.19 17.55 -26.25
C THR A 11 4.23 17.03 -25.27
N THR A 12 4.43 17.72 -24.16
CA THR A 12 5.07 17.14 -22.97
C THR A 12 4.13 16.03 -22.49
N SER A 13 4.43 14.79 -22.87
CA SER A 13 3.75 13.64 -22.29
C SER A 13 4.00 13.67 -20.78
N GLY A 14 2.93 13.82 -19.99
CA GLY A 14 3.01 13.74 -18.53
C GLY A 14 3.68 12.43 -18.08
N PRO A 15 4.05 12.28 -16.81
CA PRO A 15 4.76 11.12 -16.31
C PRO A 15 4.00 9.84 -16.67
N LYS A 16 4.74 8.85 -17.18
CA LYS A 16 4.15 7.57 -17.60
C LYS A 16 3.55 6.83 -16.41
N LYS A 17 2.23 6.63 -16.41
CA LYS A 17 1.50 5.96 -15.32
C LYS A 17 1.98 4.52 -15.11
N VAL A 18 2.11 4.13 -13.85
CA VAL A 18 2.34 2.75 -13.44
C VAL A 18 1.01 1.99 -13.53
N THR A 19 1.03 0.85 -14.20
CA THR A 19 -0.14 -0.01 -14.42
C THR A 19 0.22 -1.45 -14.07
N THR A 20 -0.77 -2.35 -14.01
CA THR A 20 -0.53 -3.79 -13.83
C THR A 20 0.49 -4.35 -14.82
N LYS A 21 0.48 -3.85 -16.08
CA LYS A 21 1.45 -4.25 -17.11
C LYS A 21 2.86 -3.80 -16.76
N VAL A 22 3.02 -2.59 -16.23
CA VAL A 22 4.33 -2.07 -15.78
C VAL A 22 4.84 -2.90 -14.62
N ILE A 23 4.00 -3.16 -13.61
CA ILE A 23 4.36 -3.99 -12.44
C ILE A 23 4.77 -5.41 -12.87
N ALA A 24 4.03 -6.03 -13.78
CA ALA A 24 4.39 -7.34 -14.33
C ALA A 24 5.72 -7.30 -15.13
N ALA A 25 5.97 -6.22 -15.87
CA ALA A 25 7.22 -6.03 -16.61
C ALA A 25 8.43 -5.86 -15.68
N MET A 26 8.25 -5.23 -14.51
CA MET A 26 9.33 -5.07 -13.51
C MET A 26 9.84 -6.43 -13.02
N LYS A 27 8.96 -7.40 -12.73
CA LYS A 27 9.39 -8.76 -12.40
C LYS A 27 10.20 -9.39 -13.51
N LYS A 28 9.72 -9.32 -14.77
CA LYS A 28 10.42 -9.89 -15.94
C LYS A 28 11.79 -9.23 -16.16
N GLY A 29 11.86 -7.91 -16.00
CA GLY A 29 13.08 -7.10 -16.13
C GLY A 29 13.98 -7.13 -14.89
N LYS A 30 13.58 -7.83 -13.82
CA LYS A 30 14.28 -7.87 -12.52
C LYS A 30 14.47 -6.49 -11.88
N THR A 31 13.60 -5.53 -12.19
CA THR A 31 13.52 -4.23 -11.54
C THR A 31 12.68 -4.38 -10.27
N ARG A 32 13.17 -3.87 -9.14
CA ARG A 32 12.46 -4.00 -7.86
C ARG A 32 11.30 -3.00 -7.78
N ILE A 33 10.17 -3.46 -7.25
CA ILE A 33 8.98 -2.66 -7.02
C ILE A 33 9.12 -1.97 -5.66
N ALA A 34 9.08 -0.65 -5.65
CA ALA A 34 9.03 0.14 -4.43
C ALA A 34 7.58 0.48 -4.10
N CYS A 35 7.13 0.09 -2.89
CA CYS A 35 5.80 0.35 -2.40
C CYS A 35 5.83 0.99 -1.02
N LEU A 36 4.97 1.97 -0.76
CA LEU A 36 4.74 2.56 0.55
C LEU A 36 3.24 2.76 0.78
N THR A 37 2.83 2.81 2.05
CA THR A 37 1.48 3.26 2.36
C THR A 37 1.38 4.78 2.26
N ALA A 38 0.18 5.29 1.98
CA ALA A 38 -0.18 6.69 2.18
C ALA A 38 -1.65 6.82 2.57
N TYR A 39 -1.98 7.85 3.35
CA TYR A 39 -3.31 8.02 3.90
C TYR A 39 -3.89 9.42 3.66
N ASP A 40 -3.13 10.32 3.03
CA ASP A 40 -3.51 11.71 2.76
C ASP A 40 -2.88 12.23 1.46
N TYR A 41 -3.38 13.39 1.02
CA TYR A 41 -2.96 14.05 -0.20
C TYR A 41 -1.48 14.45 -0.21
N ILE A 42 -0.99 15.08 0.87
CA ILE A 42 0.38 15.64 0.93
C ILE A 42 1.40 14.52 0.91
N THR A 43 1.22 13.52 1.76
CA THR A 43 2.10 12.34 1.80
C THR A 43 2.12 11.64 0.43
N ALA A 44 0.97 11.37 -0.16
CA ALA A 44 0.87 10.71 -1.45
C ALA A 44 1.58 11.49 -2.57
N HIS A 45 1.42 12.83 -2.59
CA HIS A 45 2.08 13.70 -3.56
C HIS A 45 3.61 13.64 -3.44
N LEU A 46 4.15 13.69 -2.22
CA LEU A 46 5.58 13.59 -1.98
C LEU A 46 6.13 12.21 -2.40
N LEU A 47 5.41 11.12 -2.12
CA LEU A 47 5.80 9.79 -2.54
C LEU A 47 5.82 9.64 -4.07
N ASP A 48 4.82 10.18 -4.76
CA ASP A 48 4.73 10.14 -6.22
C ASP A 48 5.88 10.91 -6.87
N GLN A 49 6.19 12.11 -6.36
CA GLN A 49 7.34 12.91 -6.78
C GLN A 49 8.68 12.20 -6.52
N ALA A 50 8.78 11.42 -5.44
CA ALA A 50 9.96 10.63 -5.14
C ALA A 50 10.11 9.39 -6.04
N GLY A 51 9.12 9.09 -6.89
CA GLY A 51 9.17 8.00 -7.87
C GLY A 51 8.73 6.65 -7.36
N ILE A 52 7.90 6.58 -6.31
CA ILE A 52 7.31 5.33 -5.82
C ILE A 52 6.51 4.63 -6.94
N ASP A 53 6.51 3.31 -6.99
CA ASP A 53 5.79 2.56 -8.04
C ASP A 53 4.36 2.21 -7.63
N LEU A 54 4.18 1.79 -6.38
CA LEU A 54 2.88 1.47 -5.80
C LEU A 54 2.65 2.30 -4.53
N ILE A 55 1.43 2.79 -4.38
CA ILE A 55 0.94 3.36 -3.12
C ILE A 55 -0.19 2.49 -2.62
N LEU A 56 -0.09 2.05 -1.38
CA LEU A 56 -1.11 1.29 -0.70
C LEU A 56 -1.88 2.21 0.26
N VAL A 57 -3.17 2.40 0.02
CA VAL A 57 -4.06 2.94 1.03
C VAL A 57 -4.43 1.76 1.92
N GLY A 58 -3.63 1.55 2.97
CA GLY A 58 -3.70 0.37 3.82
C GLY A 58 -4.68 0.55 4.97
N ASP A 59 -5.35 -0.54 5.39
CA ASP A 59 -6.16 -0.56 6.62
C ASP A 59 -5.31 -0.38 7.89
N SER A 60 -3.98 -0.46 7.77
CA SER A 60 -3.01 0.00 8.77
C SER A 60 -3.23 1.46 9.21
N LEU A 61 -4.01 2.26 8.44
CA LEU A 61 -4.45 3.59 8.88
C LEU A 61 -5.16 3.55 10.24
N GLY A 62 -5.86 2.47 10.55
CA GLY A 62 -6.49 2.28 11.85
C GLY A 62 -5.48 2.38 13.00
N MET A 63 -4.29 1.82 12.81
CA MET A 63 -3.26 1.83 13.83
C MET A 63 -2.44 3.12 13.83
N VAL A 64 -1.94 3.55 12.66
CA VAL A 64 -0.94 4.64 12.58
C VAL A 64 -1.54 6.03 12.37
N PHE A 65 -2.82 6.13 12.04
CA PHE A 65 -3.52 7.39 11.81
C PHE A 65 -4.68 7.60 12.79
N GLN A 66 -5.48 6.56 13.06
CA GLN A 66 -6.62 6.63 13.98
C GLN A 66 -6.26 6.25 15.43
N GLY A 67 -5.11 5.60 15.67
CA GLY A 67 -4.63 5.22 17.01
C GLY A 67 -5.31 3.97 17.60
N HIS A 68 -5.90 3.13 16.75
CA HIS A 68 -6.43 1.84 17.18
C HIS A 68 -5.32 0.80 17.43
N GLU A 69 -5.58 -0.19 18.27
CA GLU A 69 -4.64 -1.29 18.53
C GLU A 69 -4.51 -2.27 17.36
N THR A 70 -5.54 -2.33 16.49
CA THR A 70 -5.60 -3.23 15.34
C THR A 70 -6.22 -2.53 14.12
N THR A 71 -6.17 -3.18 12.97
CA THR A 71 -6.81 -2.70 11.74
C THR A 71 -8.33 -2.97 11.70
N LEU A 72 -8.85 -3.79 12.60
CA LEU A 72 -10.23 -4.31 12.55
C LEU A 72 -11.33 -3.25 12.61
N PRO A 73 -11.19 -2.14 13.36
CA PRO A 73 -12.23 -1.11 13.44
C PRO A 73 -12.44 -0.31 12.15
N VAL A 74 -11.47 -0.35 11.22
CA VAL A 74 -11.52 0.47 10.00
C VAL A 74 -12.69 0.08 9.11
N THR A 75 -13.50 1.05 8.74
CA THR A 75 -14.66 0.88 7.87
C THR A 75 -14.31 1.07 6.39
N LEU A 76 -15.16 0.54 5.50
CA LEU A 76 -15.02 0.75 4.06
C LEU A 76 -15.14 2.24 3.68
N ASP A 77 -16.00 2.99 4.36
CA ASP A 77 -16.20 4.41 4.08
C ASP A 77 -14.97 5.24 4.45
N GLU A 78 -14.27 4.89 5.54
CA GLU A 78 -12.99 5.50 5.89
C GLU A 78 -11.92 5.18 4.86
N MET A 79 -11.83 3.93 4.40
CA MET A 79 -10.90 3.56 3.33
C MET A 79 -11.16 4.37 2.05
N ILE A 80 -12.42 4.54 1.66
CA ILE A 80 -12.82 5.35 0.51
C ILE A 80 -12.47 6.83 0.74
N TYR A 81 -12.70 7.36 1.94
CA TYR A 81 -12.37 8.74 2.30
C TYR A 81 -10.87 9.02 2.11
N HIS A 82 -10.02 8.19 2.72
CA HIS A 82 -8.57 8.32 2.62
C HIS A 82 -8.07 8.13 1.18
N ALA A 83 -8.60 7.12 0.48
CA ALA A 83 -8.24 6.86 -0.92
C ALA A 83 -8.54 8.05 -1.84
N LYS A 84 -9.67 8.74 -1.66
CA LYS A 84 -10.00 9.97 -2.40
C LYS A 84 -8.96 11.07 -2.19
N GLY A 85 -8.40 11.19 -0.98
CA GLY A 85 -7.31 12.11 -0.67
C GLY A 85 -6.02 11.74 -1.40
N VAL A 86 -5.59 10.50 -1.25
CA VAL A 86 -4.37 9.95 -1.86
C VAL A 86 -4.40 10.09 -3.39
N ILE A 87 -5.49 9.71 -4.03
CA ILE A 87 -5.61 9.70 -5.50
C ILE A 87 -5.45 11.10 -6.10
N ARG A 88 -5.94 12.15 -5.41
CA ARG A 88 -5.75 13.52 -5.89
C ARG A 88 -4.29 14.00 -5.84
N GLY A 89 -3.45 13.35 -5.03
CA GLY A 89 -2.02 13.69 -4.91
C GLY A 89 -1.09 12.96 -5.87
N VAL A 90 -1.60 12.03 -6.69
CA VAL A 90 -0.77 11.07 -7.45
C VAL A 90 -1.05 11.15 -8.94
N ASP A 91 0.01 11.37 -9.72
CA ASP A 91 -0.04 11.42 -11.18
C ASP A 91 0.48 10.12 -11.84
N ARG A 92 1.49 9.49 -11.22
CA ARG A 92 2.25 8.38 -11.79
C ARG A 92 2.00 7.03 -11.13
N ALA A 93 2.15 6.92 -9.81
CA ALA A 93 2.11 5.66 -9.10
C ALA A 93 0.76 4.95 -9.21
N MET A 94 0.77 3.62 -9.17
CA MET A 94 -0.46 2.84 -9.11
C MET A 94 -0.96 2.80 -7.66
N ILE A 95 -2.22 3.15 -7.45
CA ILE A 95 -2.84 3.19 -6.11
C ILE A 95 -3.70 1.95 -5.92
N ILE A 96 -3.46 1.24 -4.83
CA ILE A 96 -4.21 0.07 -4.38
C ILE A 96 -4.88 0.42 -3.05
N VAL A 97 -6.13 0.00 -2.89
CA VAL A 97 -6.90 0.22 -1.65
C VAL A 97 -7.15 -1.12 -0.96
N ASP A 98 -6.83 -1.20 0.32
CA ASP A 98 -7.17 -2.38 1.11
C ASP A 98 -8.68 -2.48 1.31
N MET A 99 -9.20 -3.69 1.14
CA MET A 99 -10.55 -4.00 1.57
C MET A 99 -10.50 -4.29 3.08
N PRO A 100 -11.18 -3.48 3.93
CA PRO A 100 -11.08 -3.62 5.37
C PRO A 100 -11.82 -4.84 5.90
N PHE A 101 -11.54 -5.21 7.15
CA PHE A 101 -12.16 -6.35 7.82
C PHE A 101 -13.70 -6.28 7.75
N MET A 102 -14.32 -7.43 7.52
CA MET A 102 -15.79 -7.62 7.36
C MET A 102 -16.42 -6.89 6.17
N SER A 103 -15.63 -6.31 5.27
CA SER A 103 -16.17 -5.79 4.01
C SER A 103 -16.25 -6.84 2.89
N TYR A 104 -15.69 -8.04 3.10
CA TYR A 104 -15.66 -9.11 2.09
C TYR A 104 -15.68 -10.54 2.67
N GLN A 105 -15.54 -10.71 3.98
CA GLN A 105 -15.45 -12.03 4.60
C GLN A 105 -16.80 -12.71 4.79
N ALA A 106 -17.90 -11.95 4.79
CA ALA A 106 -19.24 -12.50 4.98
C ALA A 106 -19.69 -13.36 3.79
N ASN A 107 -19.48 -12.88 2.57
CA ASN A 107 -19.73 -13.62 1.32
C ASN A 107 -19.06 -12.90 0.12
N ASP A 108 -18.83 -13.65 -0.96
CA ASP A 108 -18.15 -13.16 -2.15
C ASP A 108 -18.91 -12.02 -2.87
N GLU A 109 -20.25 -12.06 -2.87
CA GLU A 109 -21.06 -11.06 -3.55
C GLU A 109 -20.94 -9.68 -2.89
N GLU A 110 -20.96 -9.64 -1.55
CA GLU A 110 -20.73 -8.42 -0.78
C GLU A 110 -19.33 -7.87 -1.01
N GLY A 111 -18.31 -8.72 -0.93
CA GLY A 111 -16.92 -8.36 -1.21
C GLY A 111 -16.76 -7.79 -2.62
N PHE A 112 -17.36 -8.39 -3.60
CA PHE A 112 -17.38 -7.93 -4.98
C PHE A 112 -18.05 -6.56 -5.14
N ARG A 113 -19.22 -6.35 -4.53
CA ARG A 113 -19.93 -5.06 -4.53
C ARG A 113 -19.11 -3.97 -3.87
N ASN A 114 -18.48 -4.28 -2.74
CA ASN A 114 -17.63 -3.34 -2.00
C ASN A 114 -16.36 -2.98 -2.76
N ALA A 115 -15.71 -3.94 -3.44
CA ALA A 115 -14.62 -3.64 -4.37
C ALA A 115 -15.07 -2.70 -5.49
N GLY A 116 -16.24 -2.95 -6.07
CA GLY A 116 -16.85 -2.07 -7.06
C GLY A 116 -17.12 -0.65 -6.54
N ARG A 117 -17.55 -0.50 -5.28
CA ARG A 117 -17.69 0.81 -4.62
C ARG A 117 -16.35 1.54 -4.55
N VAL A 118 -15.30 0.88 -4.05
CA VAL A 118 -13.95 1.46 -3.98
C VAL A 118 -13.53 2.00 -5.34
N MET A 119 -13.61 1.19 -6.39
CA MET A 119 -13.22 1.61 -7.74
C MET A 119 -14.02 2.80 -8.26
N LYS A 120 -15.34 2.75 -8.14
CA LYS A 120 -16.24 3.81 -8.65
C LYS A 120 -16.11 5.11 -7.90
N GLU A 121 -15.99 5.06 -6.57
CA GLU A 121 -16.00 6.25 -5.73
C GLU A 121 -14.63 6.94 -5.65
N THR A 122 -13.55 6.18 -5.89
CA THR A 122 -12.18 6.70 -5.72
C THR A 122 -11.42 6.85 -7.02
N GLY A 123 -11.63 5.97 -7.99
CA GLY A 123 -10.79 5.87 -9.18
C GLY A 123 -9.45 5.16 -8.95
N ALA A 124 -9.34 4.34 -7.89
CA ALA A 124 -8.15 3.56 -7.57
C ALA A 124 -7.73 2.65 -8.73
N GLY A 125 -6.47 2.24 -8.75
CA GLY A 125 -5.91 1.30 -9.71
C GLY A 125 -6.25 -0.17 -9.43
N GLY A 126 -6.73 -0.50 -8.23
CA GLY A 126 -7.12 -1.84 -7.82
C GLY A 126 -7.36 -1.95 -6.31
N VAL A 127 -7.65 -3.15 -5.86
CA VAL A 127 -7.92 -3.48 -4.45
C VAL A 127 -6.98 -4.57 -3.92
N LYS A 128 -6.84 -4.67 -2.59
CA LYS A 128 -6.12 -5.77 -1.93
C LYS A 128 -7.07 -6.53 -1.01
N PHE A 129 -6.97 -7.87 -1.04
CA PHE A 129 -7.68 -8.79 -0.14
C PHE A 129 -6.70 -9.66 0.63
N GLU A 130 -7.02 -9.98 1.89
CA GLU A 130 -6.27 -10.89 2.74
C GLU A 130 -6.87 -12.29 2.73
N GLY A 131 -6.03 -13.28 2.49
CA GLY A 131 -6.39 -14.70 2.51
C GLY A 131 -5.86 -15.45 1.29
N GLY A 132 -5.95 -16.77 1.34
CA GLY A 132 -5.58 -17.69 0.29
C GLY A 132 -6.80 -18.28 -0.42
N GLU A 133 -6.90 -19.61 -0.41
CA GLU A 133 -7.98 -20.39 -1.06
C GLU A 133 -9.38 -19.86 -0.74
N ARG A 134 -9.64 -19.45 0.50
CA ARG A 134 -10.97 -18.96 0.95
C ARG A 134 -11.51 -17.76 0.17
N ILE A 135 -10.63 -16.95 -0.44
CA ILE A 135 -11.01 -15.75 -1.21
C ILE A 135 -10.83 -15.92 -2.72
N ALA A 136 -10.44 -17.11 -3.18
CA ALA A 136 -10.11 -17.35 -4.58
C ALA A 136 -11.27 -17.02 -5.52
N ASN A 137 -12.48 -17.40 -5.18
CA ASN A 137 -13.67 -17.12 -5.98
C ASN A 137 -13.98 -15.62 -6.03
N LEU A 138 -13.88 -14.90 -4.89
CA LEU A 138 -14.02 -13.46 -4.84
C LEU A 138 -12.97 -12.75 -5.74
N VAL A 139 -11.70 -13.17 -5.66
CA VAL A 139 -10.63 -12.64 -6.53
C VAL A 139 -10.97 -12.87 -7.99
N HIS A 140 -11.39 -14.09 -8.35
CA HIS A 140 -11.78 -14.43 -9.71
C HIS A 140 -12.94 -13.55 -10.22
N MET A 141 -14.00 -13.39 -9.45
CA MET A 141 -15.16 -12.55 -9.79
C MET A 141 -14.73 -11.09 -9.99
N THR A 142 -13.91 -10.57 -9.08
CA THR A 142 -13.42 -9.19 -9.08
C THR A 142 -12.55 -8.91 -10.31
N VAL A 143 -11.61 -9.80 -10.61
CA VAL A 143 -10.73 -9.69 -11.79
C VAL A 143 -11.52 -9.79 -13.09
N ARG A 144 -12.49 -10.70 -13.18
CA ARG A 144 -13.35 -10.82 -14.38
C ARG A 144 -14.20 -9.58 -14.64
N ALA A 145 -14.54 -8.83 -13.61
CA ALA A 145 -15.21 -7.54 -13.76
C ALA A 145 -14.27 -6.39 -14.19
N GLY A 146 -12.97 -6.67 -14.37
CA GLY A 146 -11.97 -5.69 -14.79
C GLY A 146 -11.30 -4.94 -13.65
N ILE A 147 -11.45 -5.37 -12.39
CA ILE A 147 -10.82 -4.76 -11.22
C ILE A 147 -9.50 -5.48 -10.91
N PRO A 148 -8.35 -4.81 -10.96
CA PRO A 148 -7.07 -5.41 -10.56
C PRO A 148 -7.04 -5.77 -9.07
N VAL A 149 -6.51 -6.97 -8.76
CA VAL A 149 -6.45 -7.46 -7.39
C VAL A 149 -5.03 -7.81 -6.99
N ILE A 150 -4.63 -7.36 -5.80
CA ILE A 150 -3.47 -7.85 -5.04
C ILE A 150 -3.97 -8.83 -3.98
N GLY A 151 -3.38 -10.03 -3.91
CA GLY A 151 -3.58 -10.95 -2.80
C GLY A 151 -2.64 -10.65 -1.65
N HIS A 152 -3.00 -11.03 -0.41
CA HIS A 152 -2.14 -10.85 0.76
C HIS A 152 -2.06 -12.14 1.56
N LEU A 153 -0.84 -12.66 1.74
CA LEU A 153 -0.54 -13.92 2.43
C LEU A 153 0.52 -13.70 3.53
N GLY A 154 0.57 -14.63 4.44
CA GLY A 154 1.46 -14.59 5.60
C GLY A 154 0.73 -14.14 6.84
N LEU A 155 1.31 -13.21 7.58
CA LEU A 155 0.60 -12.50 8.63
C LEU A 155 -0.40 -11.56 7.97
N THR A 156 -1.66 -11.85 8.13
CA THR A 156 -2.76 -11.00 7.67
C THR A 156 -3.35 -10.30 8.89
N PRO A 157 -3.15 -8.96 9.05
CA PRO A 157 -3.58 -8.22 10.26
C PRO A 157 -5.06 -8.38 10.59
N GLN A 158 -5.92 -8.55 9.59
CA GLN A 158 -7.35 -8.80 9.79
C GLN A 158 -7.65 -10.14 10.48
N SER A 159 -6.69 -11.07 10.49
CA SER A 159 -6.81 -12.36 11.19
C SER A 159 -6.07 -12.40 12.53
N ILE A 160 -5.69 -11.24 13.09
CA ILE A 160 -4.80 -11.12 14.24
C ILE A 160 -5.30 -11.88 15.48
N HIS A 161 -6.61 -11.87 15.75
CA HIS A 161 -7.20 -12.59 16.87
C HIS A 161 -7.15 -14.11 16.67
N GLN A 162 -7.35 -14.59 15.43
CA GLN A 162 -7.22 -16.01 15.10
C GLN A 162 -5.78 -16.48 15.25
N PHE A 163 -4.81 -15.63 14.94
CA PHE A 163 -3.39 -15.96 15.07
C PHE A 163 -2.85 -15.81 16.50
N GLY A 164 -3.57 -15.13 17.38
CA GLY A 164 -3.16 -14.87 18.75
C GLY A 164 -2.01 -13.86 18.87
N GLY A 165 -1.76 -13.05 17.82
CA GLY A 165 -0.74 -11.99 17.85
C GLY A 165 0.04 -11.87 16.55
N PHE A 166 0.98 -10.93 16.52
CA PHE A 166 1.80 -10.59 15.35
C PHE A 166 3.01 -11.53 15.17
N THR A 167 2.83 -12.85 15.28
CA THR A 167 3.91 -13.82 15.10
C THR A 167 4.13 -14.17 13.64
N PRO A 168 5.38 -14.51 13.21
CA PRO A 168 5.65 -14.95 11.84
C PRO A 168 4.80 -16.16 11.45
N ARG A 169 4.33 -16.19 10.19
CA ARG A 169 3.54 -17.28 9.60
C ARG A 169 4.38 -18.09 8.64
N GLY A 170 3.94 -19.31 8.35
CA GLY A 170 4.68 -20.20 7.45
C GLY A 170 5.95 -20.78 8.06
N VAL A 171 6.04 -20.82 9.40
CA VAL A 171 7.20 -21.38 10.12
C VAL A 171 7.14 -22.90 10.24
N THR A 172 5.95 -23.48 10.24
CA THR A 172 5.79 -24.94 10.20
C THR A 172 5.75 -25.46 8.76
N PRO A 173 6.15 -26.75 8.52
CA PRO A 173 6.09 -27.33 7.19
C PRO A 173 4.70 -27.29 6.55
N ASP A 174 3.64 -27.49 7.33
CA ASP A 174 2.27 -27.50 6.84
C ASP A 174 1.79 -26.11 6.46
N GLU A 175 2.06 -25.08 7.29
CA GLU A 175 1.79 -23.67 6.94
C GLU A 175 2.55 -23.26 5.67
N ALA A 176 3.84 -23.63 5.58
CA ALA A 176 4.65 -23.30 4.41
C ALA A 176 4.09 -23.95 3.13
N LYS A 177 3.65 -25.21 3.22
CA LYS A 177 3.03 -25.92 2.12
C LYS A 177 1.68 -25.31 1.73
N GLN A 178 0.86 -24.92 2.72
CA GLN A 178 -0.41 -24.23 2.46
C GLN A 178 -0.17 -22.89 1.76
N MET A 179 0.78 -22.09 2.23
CA MET A 179 1.08 -20.78 1.64
C MET A 179 1.53 -20.88 0.18
N LEU A 180 2.31 -21.91 -0.17
CA LEU A 180 2.68 -22.18 -1.57
C LEU A 180 1.47 -22.53 -2.43
N ARG A 181 0.50 -23.29 -1.90
CA ARG A 181 -0.77 -23.59 -2.58
C ARG A 181 -1.61 -22.32 -2.75
N ASP A 182 -1.81 -21.59 -1.66
CA ASP A 182 -2.60 -20.36 -1.65
C ASP A 182 -2.08 -19.33 -2.65
N ALA A 183 -0.75 -19.16 -2.73
CA ALA A 183 -0.14 -18.26 -3.69
C ALA A 183 -0.45 -18.66 -5.14
N LYS A 184 -0.43 -19.97 -5.44
CA LYS A 184 -0.81 -20.47 -6.76
C LYS A 184 -2.28 -20.27 -7.08
N ILE A 185 -3.14 -20.58 -6.13
CA ILE A 185 -4.59 -20.39 -6.27
C ILE A 185 -4.94 -18.93 -6.55
N LEU A 186 -4.31 -17.98 -5.85
CA LEU A 186 -4.52 -16.54 -6.09
C LEU A 186 -4.00 -16.10 -7.47
N GLU A 187 -2.86 -16.61 -7.91
CA GLU A 187 -2.35 -16.38 -9.27
C GLU A 187 -3.34 -16.89 -10.32
N GLU A 188 -3.85 -18.11 -10.16
CA GLU A 188 -4.83 -18.75 -11.05
C GLU A 188 -6.19 -18.02 -11.03
N ALA A 189 -6.59 -17.48 -9.89
CA ALA A 189 -7.77 -16.63 -9.75
C ALA A 189 -7.63 -15.28 -10.47
N GLY A 190 -6.40 -14.89 -10.86
CA GLY A 190 -6.12 -13.69 -11.65
C GLY A 190 -5.54 -12.52 -10.87
N ALA A 191 -5.12 -12.70 -9.62
CA ALA A 191 -4.36 -11.68 -8.91
C ALA A 191 -3.13 -11.28 -9.72
N PHE A 192 -2.82 -9.98 -9.83
CA PHE A 192 -1.66 -9.51 -10.59
C PHE A 192 -0.39 -9.37 -9.76
N CYS A 193 -0.51 -9.42 -8.42
CA CYS A 193 0.58 -9.29 -7.46
C CYS A 193 0.16 -9.95 -6.14
N ILE A 194 1.11 -10.37 -5.32
CA ILE A 194 0.86 -10.89 -3.96
C ILE A 194 1.77 -10.16 -2.96
N VAL A 195 1.18 -9.66 -1.87
CA VAL A 195 1.92 -9.21 -0.69
C VAL A 195 2.24 -10.43 0.16
N LEU A 196 3.49 -10.53 0.61
CA LEU A 196 3.97 -11.54 1.56
C LEU A 196 4.42 -10.86 2.84
N GLU A 197 3.68 -11.07 3.94
CA GLU A 197 3.98 -10.40 5.19
C GLU A 197 4.47 -11.35 6.27
N LYS A 198 5.59 -10.96 6.91
CA LYS A 198 6.15 -11.57 8.11
C LYS A 198 6.23 -13.10 8.04
N ILE A 199 6.91 -13.58 7.00
CA ILE A 199 7.18 -15.00 6.73
C ILE A 199 8.69 -15.26 6.65
N PRO A 200 9.16 -16.51 6.83
CA PRO A 200 10.56 -16.84 6.62
C PRO A 200 11.06 -16.47 5.22
N ALA A 201 12.22 -15.80 5.14
CA ALA A 201 12.80 -15.34 3.87
C ALA A 201 13.02 -16.49 2.86
N SER A 202 13.32 -17.70 3.34
CA SER A 202 13.45 -18.89 2.50
C SER A 202 12.12 -19.33 1.89
N LEU A 203 11.01 -19.18 2.63
CA LEU A 203 9.68 -19.45 2.10
C LEU A 203 9.27 -18.40 1.09
N ALA A 204 9.49 -17.10 1.40
CA ALA A 204 9.22 -16.00 0.47
C ALA A 204 9.97 -16.20 -0.86
N ALA A 205 11.24 -16.62 -0.82
CA ALA A 205 12.01 -16.95 -2.02
C ALA A 205 11.37 -18.09 -2.85
N LYS A 206 10.88 -19.15 -2.18
CA LYS A 206 10.19 -20.27 -2.86
C LYS A 206 8.87 -19.81 -3.49
N VAL A 207 8.05 -19.05 -2.77
CA VAL A 207 6.80 -18.49 -3.29
C VAL A 207 7.07 -17.61 -4.50
N THR A 208 7.98 -16.63 -4.37
CA THR A 208 8.33 -15.69 -5.44
C THR A 208 8.79 -16.42 -6.71
N LYS A 209 9.63 -17.46 -6.56
CA LYS A 209 10.13 -18.27 -7.69
C LYS A 209 9.02 -19.09 -8.35
N SER A 210 8.03 -19.56 -7.58
CA SER A 210 6.96 -20.41 -8.08
C SER A 210 5.91 -19.65 -8.91
N LEU A 211 5.82 -18.31 -8.78
CA LEU A 211 4.81 -17.47 -9.41
C LEU A 211 5.33 -16.77 -10.66
N LYS A 212 4.42 -16.52 -11.61
CA LYS A 212 4.65 -15.66 -12.78
C LYS A 212 4.38 -14.19 -12.44
N ILE A 213 3.46 -13.93 -11.50
CA ILE A 213 3.14 -12.59 -11.00
C ILE A 213 4.16 -12.14 -9.95
N PRO A 214 4.38 -10.82 -9.78
CA PRO A 214 5.29 -10.29 -8.77
C PRO A 214 4.82 -10.51 -7.34
N THR A 215 5.80 -10.54 -6.43
CA THR A 215 5.58 -10.52 -4.99
C THR A 215 6.17 -9.26 -4.38
N VAL A 216 5.48 -8.67 -3.41
CA VAL A 216 5.94 -7.53 -2.62
C VAL A 216 6.02 -7.95 -1.17
N GLY A 217 7.20 -7.83 -0.56
CA GLY A 217 7.45 -8.32 0.81
C GLY A 217 7.39 -7.22 1.85
N ILE A 218 6.94 -7.57 3.05
CA ILE A 218 7.15 -6.83 4.29
C ILE A 218 7.51 -7.80 5.39
N GLY A 219 8.71 -7.68 5.97
CA GLY A 219 9.21 -8.68 6.91
C GLY A 219 9.36 -10.09 6.31
N ALA A 220 9.51 -10.22 4.98
CA ALA A 220 9.61 -11.47 4.24
C ALA A 220 11.00 -11.68 3.58
N GLY A 221 11.97 -10.84 3.93
CA GLY A 221 13.34 -10.91 3.39
C GLY A 221 13.48 -10.28 2.01
N MET A 222 14.69 -10.42 1.43
CA MET A 222 15.13 -9.69 0.24
C MET A 222 14.74 -10.31 -1.11
N HIS A 223 14.14 -11.50 -1.11
CA HIS A 223 13.94 -12.30 -2.33
C HIS A 223 12.59 -12.04 -3.04
N CYS A 224 11.70 -11.23 -2.47
CA CYS A 224 10.51 -10.75 -3.16
C CYS A 224 10.87 -9.81 -4.32
N ASP A 225 9.99 -9.64 -5.29
CA ASP A 225 10.20 -8.75 -6.44
C ASP A 225 10.11 -7.27 -6.05
N GLY A 226 9.49 -6.95 -4.91
CA GLY A 226 9.40 -5.61 -4.34
C GLY A 226 9.35 -5.63 -2.83
N GLN A 227 9.27 -4.44 -2.21
CA GLN A 227 9.13 -4.26 -0.77
C GLN A 227 8.07 -3.19 -0.49
N VAL A 228 7.30 -3.39 0.59
CA VAL A 228 6.38 -2.39 1.13
C VAL A 228 6.71 -2.10 2.59
N LEU A 229 6.58 -0.86 2.99
CA LEU A 229 6.62 -0.42 4.38
C LEU A 229 5.45 0.54 4.65
N VAL A 230 5.05 0.62 5.91
CA VAL A 230 4.19 1.69 6.41
C VAL A 230 5.02 2.97 6.43
N VAL A 231 4.50 4.03 5.80
CA VAL A 231 5.26 5.27 5.60
C VAL A 231 5.67 5.94 6.91
N SER A 232 4.79 5.93 7.91
CA SER A 232 5.10 6.49 9.24
C SER A 232 6.23 5.75 9.95
N ASP A 233 6.30 4.43 9.78
CA ASP A 233 7.38 3.62 10.35
C ASP A 233 8.70 3.91 9.63
N MET A 234 8.69 3.92 8.31
CA MET A 234 9.87 4.20 7.48
C MET A 234 10.46 5.60 7.75
N LEU A 235 9.60 6.59 8.01
CA LEU A 235 9.98 7.97 8.31
C LEU A 235 10.29 8.23 9.80
N GLY A 236 10.15 7.22 10.67
CA GLY A 236 10.39 7.37 12.12
C GLY A 236 9.43 8.33 12.81
N LEU A 237 8.13 8.28 12.42
CA LEU A 237 7.05 8.99 13.10
C LEU A 237 6.55 8.20 14.30
N ASN A 238 6.53 6.87 14.20
CA ASN A 238 6.12 5.95 15.26
C ASN A 238 7.35 5.56 16.09
N GLU A 239 7.57 6.24 17.21
CA GLU A 239 8.78 6.10 18.04
C GLU A 239 8.85 4.79 18.82
N ASP A 240 7.69 4.19 19.13
CA ASP A 240 7.63 2.98 19.97
C ASP A 240 7.66 1.68 19.13
N PHE A 241 7.66 1.79 17.79
CA PHE A 241 7.59 0.64 16.91
C PHE A 241 8.91 0.38 16.19
N HIS A 242 9.71 -0.57 16.71
CA HIS A 242 11.03 -0.93 16.18
C HIS A 242 11.11 -2.40 15.75
N PRO A 243 10.27 -2.91 14.86
CA PRO A 243 10.39 -4.29 14.41
C PRO A 243 11.65 -4.47 13.55
N ARG A 244 12.24 -5.64 13.61
CA ARG A 244 13.49 -5.98 12.92
C ARG A 244 13.49 -5.69 11.42
N PHE A 245 12.33 -5.69 10.78
CA PHE A 245 12.19 -5.52 9.32
C PHE A 245 12.03 -4.06 8.88
N VAL A 246 11.84 -3.12 9.81
CA VAL A 246 11.75 -1.69 9.51
C VAL A 246 13.13 -1.06 9.57
N ARG A 247 13.49 -0.37 8.49
CA ARG A 247 14.62 0.55 8.46
C ARG A 247 14.08 1.97 8.49
N HIS A 248 14.51 2.77 9.44
CA HIS A 248 14.21 4.19 9.47
C HIS A 248 15.11 4.91 8.46
N TYR A 249 14.51 5.66 7.55
CA TYR A 249 15.20 6.53 6.59
C TYR A 249 15.20 7.99 7.05
N ALA A 250 14.41 8.31 8.07
CA ALA A 250 14.36 9.61 8.73
C ALA A 250 13.95 9.42 10.20
N HIS A 251 14.02 10.51 10.99
CA HIS A 251 13.57 10.61 12.39
C HIS A 251 12.63 11.81 12.51
N LEU A 252 11.48 11.75 11.81
CA LEU A 252 10.58 12.89 11.71
C LEU A 252 9.89 13.23 13.02
N SER A 253 9.65 12.29 13.91
CA SER A 253 9.09 12.54 15.25
C SER A 253 9.94 13.55 16.04
N GLU A 254 11.26 13.36 16.06
CA GLU A 254 12.19 14.27 16.73
C GLU A 254 12.20 15.65 16.04
N THR A 255 12.20 15.66 14.71
CA THR A 255 12.20 16.89 13.91
C THR A 255 10.93 17.70 14.15
N ILE A 256 9.77 17.05 14.12
CA ILE A 256 8.47 17.69 14.36
C ILE A 256 8.43 18.26 15.78
N ARG A 257 8.82 17.47 16.77
CA ARG A 257 8.80 17.89 18.19
C ARG A 257 9.70 19.10 18.44
N ARG A 258 10.91 19.10 17.87
CA ARG A 258 11.83 20.24 17.95
C ARG A 258 11.22 21.48 17.29
N SER A 259 10.75 21.37 16.05
CA SER A 259 10.16 22.51 15.32
C SER A 259 8.93 23.08 16.03
N VAL A 260 8.06 22.23 16.57
CA VAL A 260 6.91 22.68 17.36
C VAL A 260 7.34 23.36 18.65
N SER A 261 8.38 22.86 19.33
CA SER A 261 8.92 23.48 20.54
C SER A 261 9.52 24.85 20.26
N GLU A 262 10.25 25.01 19.15
CA GLU A 262 10.76 26.31 18.70
C GLU A 262 9.63 27.27 18.39
N TYR A 263 8.61 26.87 17.66
CA TYR A 263 7.41 27.67 17.37
C TYR A 263 6.71 28.11 18.66
N VAL A 264 6.49 27.19 19.60
CA VAL A 264 5.86 27.48 20.90
C VAL A 264 6.68 28.52 21.68
N LYS A 265 8.00 28.41 21.65
CA LYS A 265 8.90 29.37 22.30
C LYS A 265 8.79 30.76 21.64
N ASP A 266 8.86 30.83 20.32
CA ASP A 266 8.81 32.11 19.59
C ASP A 266 7.48 32.83 19.79
N VAL A 267 6.35 32.08 19.80
CA VAL A 267 5.04 32.67 20.11
C VAL A 267 4.99 33.22 21.56
N LYS A 268 5.48 32.47 22.54
CA LYS A 268 5.46 32.88 23.97
C LYS A 268 6.41 34.02 24.29
N GLU A 269 7.48 34.16 23.52
CA GLU A 269 8.49 35.22 23.66
C GLU A 269 8.21 36.42 22.73
N GLU A 270 7.02 36.45 22.09
CA GLU A 270 6.58 37.52 21.14
C GLU A 270 7.56 37.73 19.96
N LYS A 271 8.27 36.64 19.56
CA LYS A 271 9.18 36.61 18.43
C LYS A 271 8.52 36.24 17.10
N PHE A 272 7.30 35.69 17.19
CA PHE A 272 6.46 35.34 16.04
C PHE A 272 5.00 35.76 16.33
N PRO A 273 4.31 36.44 15.36
CA PRO A 273 4.84 36.94 14.11
C PRO A 273 5.64 38.23 14.29
N VAL A 274 6.62 38.48 13.44
CA VAL A 274 7.26 39.80 13.33
C VAL A 274 6.50 40.68 12.35
N GLN A 275 6.80 42.02 12.32
CA GLN A 275 6.09 42.99 11.48
C GLN A 275 6.02 42.59 9.99
N LYS A 276 7.08 42.02 9.43
CA LYS A 276 7.12 41.54 8.02
C LYS A 276 6.22 40.31 7.74
N GLU A 277 5.75 39.66 8.77
CA GLU A 277 4.84 38.50 8.73
C GLU A 277 3.41 38.85 9.07
N SER A 278 3.13 40.18 9.23
CA SER A 278 1.80 40.73 9.54
C SER A 278 1.25 41.48 8.33
N TYR A 279 -0.08 41.55 8.20
CA TYR A 279 -0.77 42.26 7.13
C TYR A 279 -1.22 43.63 7.60
#